data_5a438c4cdb32cf4a0ccd7be3f6b8d9a5
#
_entry.id   5a438c4cdb32cf4a0ccd7be3f6b8d9a5
#
_cell.length_a   1.000
_cell.length_b   1.000
_cell.length_c   1.000
_cell.angle_alpha   90.00
_cell.angle_beta   90.00
_cell.angle_gamma   90.00
#
_symmetry.space_group_name_H-M   'P 1'
#
loop_
_entity.id
_entity.type
_entity.pdbx_description
1 polymer ?
#
loop_
_entity_poly.entity_id
_entity_poly.type
_entity_poly.pdbx_seq_one_letter_code
_entity_poly.pdbx_strand_id
1 'polypeptide(L)'
;MRLLVIDGNSIANRAFFGIKLLTTKDGRYTNAIYGFLNILLSLLKECEPDEVAVAFDLKAPTFRHKMYDGYKATRHGMPEELAQQMPVLKELLADLGYRTVTAEGWEADDILGTLAAACAARKDDCFLATGDRDSLQLVSDTTTVLLAATVMGRSKTVTMDVDAIQEKYGIQPRQLIEVKSLMGDASDNIPGVKGIGEKTALTLVQNFGTLEGVYEHIDDKLIKPKQREHLLECREMAQLSHTLGTIRTDAPIDTAEGTYAVGEGNKAEAVRLLQELEIHSLIPRFGLDGIAPAAPEEEDGIELAEAELDALPLTPSGTYLVASRPAVMGKQGTRNVVLQPESWYAVQDCTVYPLEDADLVRLLDNADVTLEVFNS
;
A
#
# COMPACT_ATOMS: atom_id res chain seq x y z
N MET A 1 22.74 -14.00 6.24
CA MET A 1 22.17 -12.65 6.30
C MET A 1 20.69 -12.73 6.64
N ARG A 2 20.12 -11.70 7.27
CA ARG A 2 18.68 -11.62 7.62
C ARG A 2 18.05 -10.46 6.88
N LEU A 3 17.05 -10.73 6.04
CA LEU A 3 16.27 -9.71 5.35
C LEU A 3 14.87 -9.63 5.97
N LEU A 4 14.46 -8.43 6.38
CA LEU A 4 13.08 -8.14 6.76
C LEU A 4 12.38 -7.47 5.56
N VAL A 5 11.31 -8.09 5.07
CA VAL A 5 10.46 -7.51 4.02
C VAL A 5 9.10 -7.17 4.63
N ILE A 6 8.69 -5.93 4.52
CA ILE A 6 7.43 -5.42 5.08
C ILE A 6 6.45 -5.15 3.95
N ASP A 7 5.27 -5.71 4.02
CA ASP A 7 4.12 -5.31 3.22
C ASP A 7 3.60 -3.97 3.73
N GLY A 8 4.03 -2.90 3.07
CA GLY A 8 3.76 -1.53 3.50
C GLY A 8 2.27 -1.19 3.53
N ASN A 9 1.51 -1.64 2.53
CA ASN A 9 0.08 -1.40 2.45
C ASN A 9 -0.67 -2.16 3.55
N SER A 10 -0.37 -3.43 3.73
CA SER A 10 -1.02 -4.27 4.74
C SER A 10 -0.74 -3.77 6.16
N ILE A 11 0.53 -3.46 6.48
CA ILE A 11 0.91 -2.96 7.80
C ILE A 11 0.36 -1.55 8.06
N ALA A 12 0.32 -0.65 7.05
CA ALA A 12 -0.30 0.66 7.18
C ALA A 12 -1.81 0.57 7.44
N ASN A 13 -2.53 -0.27 6.69
CA ASN A 13 -3.94 -0.56 6.95
C ASN A 13 -4.14 -1.10 8.37
N ARG A 14 -3.30 -2.04 8.78
CA ARG A 14 -3.35 -2.62 10.12
C ARG A 14 -3.17 -1.58 11.21
N ALA A 15 -2.20 -0.69 11.04
CA ALA A 15 -1.93 0.41 11.96
C ALA A 15 -3.13 1.38 12.02
N PHE A 16 -3.67 1.74 10.87
CA PHE A 16 -4.81 2.64 10.74
C PHE A 16 -6.05 2.14 11.49
N PHE A 17 -6.45 0.89 11.25
CA PHE A 17 -7.63 0.30 11.91
C PHE A 17 -7.35 -0.20 13.33
N GLY A 18 -6.09 -0.40 13.70
CA GLY A 18 -5.69 -0.85 15.03
C GLY A 18 -5.59 0.25 16.07
N ILE A 19 -5.51 1.51 15.66
CA ILE A 19 -5.35 2.68 16.52
C ILE A 19 -6.50 3.66 16.24
N LYS A 20 -7.03 4.28 17.28
CA LYS A 20 -8.02 5.35 17.11
C LYS A 20 -7.41 6.46 16.25
N LEU A 21 -8.26 7.15 15.48
CA LEU A 21 -7.83 8.30 14.70
C LEU A 21 -7.09 9.30 15.60
N LEU A 22 -5.86 9.61 15.21
CA LEU A 22 -5.01 10.63 15.80
C LEU A 22 -4.82 11.74 14.77
N THR A 23 -4.91 12.98 15.23
CA THR A 23 -4.66 14.14 14.40
C THR A 23 -3.70 15.08 15.11
N THR A 24 -2.93 15.81 14.35
CA THR A 24 -2.18 16.98 14.81
C THR A 24 -3.15 18.13 15.14
N LYS A 25 -2.65 19.20 15.74
CA LYS A 25 -3.46 20.39 16.04
C LYS A 25 -4.01 21.08 14.81
N ASP A 26 -3.32 20.99 13.70
CA ASP A 26 -3.72 21.51 12.38
C ASP A 26 -4.62 20.53 11.59
N GLY A 27 -4.96 19.36 12.16
CA GLY A 27 -5.96 18.43 11.63
C GLY A 27 -5.42 17.33 10.73
N ARG A 28 -4.09 17.19 10.54
CA ARG A 28 -3.49 16.10 9.75
C ARG A 28 -3.62 14.76 10.48
N TYR A 29 -4.03 13.70 9.78
CA TYR A 29 -4.12 12.35 10.34
C TYR A 29 -2.74 11.72 10.50
N THR A 30 -2.50 11.03 11.64
CA THR A 30 -1.17 10.49 12.00
C THR A 30 -1.19 9.07 12.57
N ASN A 31 -2.37 8.50 12.82
CA ASN A 31 -2.51 7.20 13.46
C ASN A 31 -1.88 6.04 12.69
N ALA A 32 -1.97 6.04 11.35
CA ALA A 32 -1.35 4.99 10.52
C ALA A 32 0.17 5.09 10.56
N ILE A 33 0.73 6.29 10.42
CA ILE A 33 2.18 6.54 10.50
C ILE A 33 2.71 6.12 11.87
N TYR A 34 2.08 6.61 12.94
CA TYR A 34 2.46 6.27 14.31
C TYR A 34 2.44 4.76 14.56
N GLY A 35 1.36 4.10 14.13
CA GLY A 35 1.22 2.66 14.31
C GLY A 35 2.21 1.87 13.47
N PHE A 36 2.42 2.25 12.22
CA PHE A 36 3.38 1.62 11.33
C PHE A 36 4.80 1.66 11.91
N LEU A 37 5.25 2.84 12.33
CA LEU A 37 6.59 3.02 12.92
C LEU A 37 6.76 2.23 14.22
N ASN A 38 5.74 2.12 15.05
CA ASN A 38 5.78 1.27 16.24
C ASN A 38 5.91 -0.21 15.89
N ILE A 39 5.19 -0.68 14.86
CA ILE A 39 5.29 -2.06 14.36
C ILE A 39 6.70 -2.28 13.79
N LEU A 40 7.21 -1.36 12.97
CA LEU A 40 8.57 -1.41 12.42
C LEU A 40 9.62 -1.56 13.53
N LEU A 41 9.59 -0.72 14.56
CA LEU A 41 10.50 -0.82 15.71
C LEU A 41 10.42 -2.16 16.44
N SER A 42 9.21 -2.73 16.55
CA SER A 42 9.03 -4.06 17.15
C SER A 42 9.66 -5.14 16.29
N LEU A 43 9.44 -5.09 14.97
CA LEU A 43 10.00 -6.04 14.00
C LEU A 43 11.53 -5.96 13.94
N LEU A 44 12.10 -4.75 13.94
CA LEU A 44 13.55 -4.56 13.99
C LEU A 44 14.18 -5.20 15.23
N LYS A 45 13.52 -5.06 16.37
CA LYS A 45 13.97 -5.69 17.63
C LYS A 45 13.81 -7.20 17.64
N GLU A 46 12.76 -7.73 17.01
CA GLU A 46 12.44 -9.16 16.98
C GLU A 46 13.35 -9.92 16.01
N CYS A 47 13.56 -9.36 14.80
CA CYS A 47 14.30 -10.03 13.73
C CYS A 47 15.79 -9.70 13.74
N GLU A 48 16.20 -8.55 14.29
CA GLU A 48 17.57 -8.01 14.18
C GLU A 48 18.10 -8.13 12.75
N PRO A 49 17.39 -7.54 11.74
CA PRO A 49 17.71 -7.74 10.34
C PRO A 49 18.98 -6.96 9.92
N ASP A 50 19.73 -7.53 8.97
CA ASP A 50 20.83 -6.85 8.30
C ASP A 50 20.32 -5.90 7.21
N GLU A 51 19.18 -6.24 6.60
CA GLU A 51 18.54 -5.46 5.53
C GLU A 51 17.03 -5.36 5.75
N VAL A 52 16.44 -4.23 5.30
CA VAL A 52 14.99 -3.97 5.40
C VAL A 52 14.45 -3.43 4.08
N ALA A 53 13.48 -4.13 3.51
CA ALA A 53 12.71 -3.68 2.34
C ALA A 53 11.27 -3.41 2.73
N VAL A 54 10.68 -2.30 2.26
CA VAL A 54 9.26 -2.01 2.46
C VAL A 54 8.57 -1.99 1.11
N ALA A 55 7.77 -3.02 0.83
CA ALA A 55 7.07 -3.19 -0.44
C ALA A 55 5.73 -2.43 -0.43
N PHE A 56 5.43 -1.74 -1.52
CA PHE A 56 4.15 -1.05 -1.70
C PHE A 56 3.53 -1.38 -3.06
N ASP A 57 2.20 -1.46 -3.08
CA ASP A 57 1.44 -1.53 -4.32
C ASP A 57 1.46 -0.18 -5.05
N LEU A 58 1.41 -0.25 -6.38
CA LEU A 58 1.15 0.90 -7.23
C LEU A 58 -0.35 0.98 -7.58
N LYS A 59 -0.85 2.19 -7.84
CA LYS A 59 -2.22 2.43 -8.32
C LYS A 59 -2.38 2.06 -9.82
N ALA A 60 -1.78 0.96 -10.25
CA ALA A 60 -1.81 0.51 -11.64
C ALA A 60 -2.39 -0.91 -11.73
N PRO A 61 -3.09 -1.26 -12.81
CA PRO A 61 -3.57 -2.62 -13.01
C PRO A 61 -2.40 -3.61 -13.05
N THR A 62 -2.51 -4.70 -12.30
CA THR A 62 -1.52 -5.76 -12.29
C THR A 62 -1.83 -6.82 -13.37
N PHE A 63 -0.93 -7.78 -13.58
CA PHE A 63 -1.18 -8.89 -14.50
C PHE A 63 -2.43 -9.71 -14.12
N ARG A 64 -2.79 -9.77 -12.81
CA ARG A 64 -4.01 -10.44 -12.35
C ARG A 64 -5.28 -9.74 -12.82
N HIS A 65 -5.31 -8.41 -12.81
CA HIS A 65 -6.42 -7.63 -13.36
C HIS A 65 -6.58 -7.83 -14.87
N LYS A 66 -5.46 -7.98 -15.60
CA LYS A 66 -5.49 -8.28 -17.04
C LYS A 66 -5.96 -9.69 -17.35
N MET A 67 -5.77 -10.63 -16.41
CA MET A 67 -6.17 -12.04 -16.55
C MET A 67 -7.64 -12.27 -16.17
N TYR A 68 -8.17 -11.53 -15.21
CA TYR A 68 -9.53 -11.68 -14.70
C TYR A 68 -10.12 -10.34 -14.28
N ASP A 69 -11.10 -9.83 -15.03
CA ASP A 69 -11.75 -8.53 -14.78
C ASP A 69 -12.42 -8.44 -13.41
N GLY A 70 -12.82 -9.58 -12.85
CA GLY A 70 -13.42 -9.68 -11.52
C GLY A 70 -12.41 -9.53 -10.36
N TYR A 71 -11.09 -9.62 -10.63
CA TYR A 71 -10.09 -9.63 -9.58
C TYR A 71 -10.11 -8.32 -8.76
N LYS A 72 -10.27 -8.45 -7.44
CA LYS A 72 -10.39 -7.32 -6.50
C LYS A 72 -11.50 -6.30 -6.81
N ALA A 73 -12.43 -6.61 -7.72
CA ALA A 73 -13.48 -5.67 -8.15
C ALA A 73 -14.45 -5.26 -7.02
N THR A 74 -14.54 -6.06 -5.96
CA THR A 74 -15.39 -5.80 -4.79
C THR A 74 -14.69 -5.03 -3.68
N ARG A 75 -13.37 -4.76 -3.81
CA ARG A 75 -12.62 -4.02 -2.79
C ARG A 75 -13.05 -2.55 -2.78
N HIS A 76 -13.34 -2.04 -1.60
CA HIS A 76 -13.50 -0.61 -1.40
C HIS A 76 -12.13 0.07 -1.47
N GLY A 77 -12.10 1.32 -1.94
CA GLY A 77 -10.88 2.12 -1.97
C GLY A 77 -10.29 2.33 -0.57
N MET A 78 -9.04 2.78 -0.53
CA MET A 78 -8.38 3.18 0.70
C MET A 78 -9.15 4.36 1.33
N PRO A 79 -9.42 4.35 2.66
CA PRO A 79 -9.98 5.52 3.34
C PRO A 79 -9.15 6.77 3.08
N GLU A 80 -9.81 7.91 2.93
CA GLU A 80 -9.15 9.18 2.61
C GLU A 80 -8.12 9.56 3.69
N GLU A 81 -8.47 9.36 4.95
CA GLU A 81 -7.61 9.61 6.10
C GLU A 81 -6.33 8.76 6.10
N LEU A 82 -6.38 7.56 5.53
CA LEU A 82 -5.20 6.72 5.32
C LEU A 82 -4.44 7.15 4.07
N ALA A 83 -5.16 7.46 2.99
CA ALA A 83 -4.55 7.86 1.72
C ALA A 83 -3.66 9.10 1.88
N GLN A 84 -4.06 10.06 2.72
CA GLN A 84 -3.27 11.26 3.05
C GLN A 84 -1.99 10.93 3.80
N GLN A 85 -1.96 9.87 4.61
CA GLN A 85 -0.79 9.47 5.39
C GLN A 85 0.25 8.70 4.58
N MET A 86 -0.14 8.04 3.47
CA MET A 86 0.75 7.14 2.73
C MET A 86 1.97 7.83 2.09
N PRO A 87 1.85 9.01 1.44
CA PRO A 87 3.01 9.74 0.93
C PRO A 87 3.99 10.11 2.03
N VAL A 88 3.50 10.69 3.12
CA VAL A 88 4.32 11.12 4.27
C VAL A 88 5.00 9.93 4.95
N LEU A 89 4.32 8.78 5.04
CA LEU A 89 4.93 7.55 5.56
C LEU A 89 6.11 7.10 4.69
N LYS A 90 5.97 7.14 3.36
CA LYS A 90 7.04 6.74 2.44
C LYS A 90 8.23 7.67 2.50
N GLU A 91 7.98 8.98 2.58
CA GLU A 91 9.01 10.01 2.77
C GLU A 91 9.76 9.77 4.07
N LEU A 92 9.06 9.62 5.19
CA LEU A 92 9.66 9.38 6.49
C LEU A 92 10.47 8.06 6.54
N LEU A 93 10.02 7.00 5.84
CA LEU A 93 10.79 5.77 5.71
C LEU A 93 12.10 6.01 4.96
N ALA A 94 12.10 6.78 3.88
CA ALA A 94 13.30 7.14 3.13
C ALA A 94 14.27 7.98 3.98
N ASP A 95 13.76 8.95 4.74
CA ASP A 95 14.54 9.79 5.64
C ASP A 95 15.13 9.01 6.83
N LEU A 96 14.45 7.95 7.24
CA LEU A 96 14.98 7.00 8.24
C LEU A 96 15.96 5.98 7.63
N GLY A 97 16.24 6.06 6.32
CA GLY A 97 17.18 5.20 5.61
C GLY A 97 16.61 3.87 5.12
N TYR A 98 15.29 3.65 5.19
CA TYR A 98 14.64 2.43 4.70
C TYR A 98 14.26 2.55 3.22
N ARG A 99 14.58 1.52 2.42
CA ARG A 99 14.22 1.50 1.01
C ARG A 99 12.79 1.01 0.80
N THR A 100 12.01 1.78 0.06
CA THR A 100 10.71 1.36 -0.44
C THR A 100 10.86 0.70 -1.81
N VAL A 101 10.05 -0.34 -2.07
CA VAL A 101 10.10 -1.13 -3.30
C VAL A 101 8.73 -1.19 -3.92
N THR A 102 8.66 -0.92 -5.21
CA THR A 102 7.45 -1.05 -6.03
C THR A 102 7.81 -1.68 -7.37
N ALA A 103 6.87 -2.35 -8.01
CA ALA A 103 7.05 -2.89 -9.37
C ALA A 103 5.78 -2.68 -10.19
N GLU A 104 5.89 -2.02 -11.34
CA GLU A 104 4.74 -1.76 -12.21
C GLU A 104 4.15 -3.06 -12.77
N GLY A 105 2.85 -3.22 -12.66
CA GLY A 105 2.14 -4.42 -13.10
C GLY A 105 2.20 -5.61 -12.13
N TRP A 106 2.84 -5.44 -10.96
CA TRP A 106 2.98 -6.45 -9.91
C TRP A 106 2.36 -5.96 -8.59
N GLU A 107 2.12 -6.88 -7.68
CA GLU A 107 1.61 -6.57 -6.34
C GLU A 107 2.74 -6.65 -5.30
N ALA A 108 2.55 -6.00 -4.15
CA ALA A 108 3.50 -6.08 -3.04
C ALA A 108 3.79 -7.53 -2.64
N ASP A 109 2.78 -8.42 -2.65
CA ASP A 109 2.95 -9.83 -2.36
C ASP A 109 3.95 -10.53 -3.30
N ASP A 110 3.95 -10.16 -4.60
CA ASP A 110 4.90 -10.72 -5.57
C ASP A 110 6.33 -10.20 -5.31
N ILE A 111 6.46 -8.96 -4.79
CA ILE A 111 7.74 -8.42 -4.33
C ILE A 111 8.23 -9.24 -3.12
N LEU A 112 7.35 -9.49 -2.14
CA LEU A 112 7.66 -10.34 -0.98
C LEU A 112 8.13 -11.73 -1.44
N GLY A 113 7.38 -12.35 -2.37
CA GLY A 113 7.71 -13.66 -2.93
C GLY A 113 9.06 -13.69 -3.64
N THR A 114 9.37 -12.64 -4.41
CA THR A 114 10.62 -12.52 -5.16
C THR A 114 11.82 -12.39 -4.22
N LEU A 115 11.71 -11.55 -3.18
CA LEU A 115 12.77 -11.38 -2.18
C LEU A 115 12.95 -12.65 -1.34
N ALA A 116 11.86 -13.32 -0.95
CA ALA A 116 11.94 -14.61 -0.24
C ALA A 116 12.65 -15.68 -1.08
N ALA A 117 12.34 -15.78 -2.38
CA ALA A 117 13.00 -16.72 -3.29
C ALA A 117 14.48 -16.40 -3.46
N ALA A 118 14.86 -15.13 -3.54
CA ALA A 118 16.25 -14.69 -3.60
C ALA A 118 17.03 -15.05 -2.32
N CYS A 119 16.44 -14.84 -1.14
CA CYS A 119 17.02 -15.27 0.13
C CYS A 119 17.19 -16.78 0.18
N ALA A 120 16.18 -17.55 -0.21
CA ALA A 120 16.27 -19.03 -0.26
C ALA A 120 17.39 -19.51 -1.16
N ALA A 121 17.60 -18.87 -2.32
CA ALA A 121 18.70 -19.22 -3.24
C ALA A 121 20.08 -18.98 -2.62
N ARG A 122 20.23 -17.99 -1.75
CA ARG A 122 21.46 -17.66 -1.00
C ARG A 122 21.58 -18.41 0.33
N LYS A 123 20.51 -19.04 0.79
CA LYS A 123 20.37 -19.64 2.14
C LYS A 123 20.42 -18.59 3.26
N ASP A 124 19.85 -17.43 2.99
CA ASP A 124 19.65 -16.34 3.94
C ASP A 124 18.29 -16.47 4.63
N ASP A 125 18.18 -15.96 5.85
CA ASP A 125 16.89 -15.87 6.54
C ASP A 125 16.07 -14.71 6.00
N CYS A 126 14.79 -14.96 5.69
CA CYS A 126 13.83 -13.98 5.23
C CYS A 126 12.64 -13.89 6.20
N PHE A 127 12.35 -12.70 6.69
CA PHE A 127 11.19 -12.42 7.52
C PHE A 127 10.19 -11.57 6.73
N LEU A 128 8.98 -12.07 6.52
CA LEU A 128 7.92 -11.36 5.80
C LEU A 128 6.88 -10.84 6.79
N ALA A 129 6.83 -9.52 6.98
CA ALA A 129 5.87 -8.88 7.87
C ALA A 129 4.65 -8.39 7.09
N THR A 130 3.50 -9.01 7.28
CA THR A 130 2.24 -8.69 6.60
C THR A 130 1.03 -9.01 7.49
N GLY A 131 -0.13 -8.47 7.16
CA GLY A 131 -1.42 -8.88 7.72
C GLY A 131 -2.17 -9.86 6.81
N ASP A 132 -1.63 -10.14 5.61
CA ASP A 132 -2.26 -11.02 4.63
C ASP A 132 -1.83 -12.48 4.85
N ARG A 133 -2.82 -13.37 4.91
CA ARG A 133 -2.58 -14.81 5.06
C ARG A 133 -2.11 -15.48 3.79
N ASP A 134 -2.26 -14.84 2.64
CA ASP A 134 -1.81 -15.39 1.37
C ASP A 134 -0.31 -15.55 1.33
N SER A 135 0.43 -14.64 1.99
CA SER A 135 1.87 -14.73 2.13
C SER A 135 2.35 -15.99 2.89
N LEU A 136 1.45 -16.71 3.60
CA LEU A 136 1.81 -17.97 4.27
C LEU A 136 2.27 -19.05 3.28
N GLN A 137 1.88 -18.97 2.00
CA GLN A 137 2.36 -19.87 0.95
C GLN A 137 3.88 -19.74 0.70
N LEU A 138 4.48 -18.62 1.12
CA LEU A 138 5.91 -18.32 0.94
C LEU A 138 6.79 -18.89 2.06
N VAL A 139 6.19 -19.39 3.13
CA VAL A 139 6.93 -19.98 4.26
C VAL A 139 7.76 -21.17 3.77
N SER A 140 9.01 -21.24 4.23
CA SER A 140 9.97 -22.29 3.89
C SER A 140 10.99 -22.46 5.02
N ASP A 141 11.99 -23.29 4.83
CA ASP A 141 13.09 -23.45 5.81
C ASP A 141 13.90 -22.18 6.05
N THR A 142 13.83 -21.22 5.10
CA THR A 142 14.54 -19.94 5.17
C THR A 142 13.59 -18.74 5.29
N THR A 143 12.30 -18.93 5.10
CA THR A 143 11.32 -17.84 5.11
C THR A 143 10.29 -18.03 6.21
N THR A 144 10.21 -17.05 7.10
CA THR A 144 9.22 -16.98 8.19
C THR A 144 8.27 -15.81 7.95
N VAL A 145 6.96 -16.02 8.09
CA VAL A 145 5.96 -14.95 8.01
C VAL A 145 5.62 -14.45 9.42
N LEU A 146 5.77 -13.16 9.62
CA LEU A 146 5.37 -12.43 10.81
C LEU A 146 3.99 -11.83 10.58
N LEU A 147 2.96 -12.63 10.88
CA LEU A 147 1.58 -12.29 10.59
C LEU A 147 1.03 -11.31 11.64
N ALA A 148 0.69 -10.11 11.19
CA ALA A 148 0.02 -9.15 12.04
C ALA A 148 -1.42 -9.61 12.33
N ALA A 149 -1.72 -9.98 13.57
CA ALA A 149 -3.03 -10.49 14.00
C ALA A 149 -3.62 -9.66 15.15
N THR A 150 -4.94 -9.70 15.33
CA THR A 150 -5.59 -9.18 16.53
C THR A 150 -5.93 -10.37 17.42
N VAL A 151 -5.30 -10.46 18.58
CA VAL A 151 -5.55 -11.48 19.57
C VAL A 151 -6.13 -10.82 20.82
N MET A 152 -7.35 -11.20 21.20
CA MET A 152 -8.07 -10.62 22.35
C MET A 152 -8.14 -9.06 22.31
N GLY A 153 -8.40 -8.49 21.12
CA GLY A 153 -8.51 -7.04 20.93
C GLY A 153 -7.18 -6.28 20.95
N ARG A 154 -6.03 -6.98 21.01
CA ARG A 154 -4.69 -6.37 20.94
C ARG A 154 -4.00 -6.74 19.65
N SER A 155 -3.31 -5.80 19.03
CA SER A 155 -2.43 -6.09 17.92
C SER A 155 -1.26 -6.94 18.40
N LYS A 156 -1.00 -8.05 17.73
CA LYS A 156 0.10 -8.98 18.03
C LYS A 156 0.67 -9.52 16.73
N THR A 157 1.97 -9.72 16.70
CA THR A 157 2.63 -10.50 15.65
C THR A 157 2.56 -11.98 16.01
N VAL A 158 2.20 -12.81 15.05
CA VAL A 158 2.19 -14.27 15.16
C VAL A 158 3.21 -14.81 14.18
N THR A 159 4.21 -15.49 14.69
CA THR A 159 5.25 -16.15 13.88
C THR A 159 4.67 -17.39 13.24
N MET A 160 4.81 -17.48 11.92
CA MET A 160 4.34 -18.57 11.09
C MET A 160 5.53 -19.17 10.33
N ASP A 161 6.02 -20.27 10.79
CA ASP A 161 7.02 -21.12 10.15
C ASP A 161 6.37 -22.41 9.60
N VAL A 162 7.16 -23.33 9.09
CA VAL A 162 6.69 -24.59 8.52
C VAL A 162 5.94 -25.42 9.56
N ASP A 163 6.46 -25.47 10.79
CA ASP A 163 5.86 -26.27 11.87
C ASP A 163 4.52 -25.67 12.31
N ALA A 164 4.44 -24.35 12.45
CA ALA A 164 3.19 -23.65 12.79
C ALA A 164 2.10 -23.86 11.73
N ILE A 165 2.47 -23.89 10.44
CA ILE A 165 1.52 -24.17 9.36
C ILE A 165 1.09 -25.64 9.41
N GLN A 166 2.03 -26.57 9.61
CA GLN A 166 1.72 -27.99 9.74
C GLN A 166 0.82 -28.27 10.94
N GLU A 167 1.10 -27.66 12.09
CA GLU A 167 0.26 -27.78 13.29
C GLU A 167 -1.15 -27.24 13.06
N LYS A 168 -1.25 -26.08 12.42
CA LYS A 168 -2.52 -25.38 12.25
C LYS A 168 -3.41 -25.95 11.15
N TYR A 169 -2.82 -26.31 10.01
CA TYR A 169 -3.56 -26.68 8.80
C TYR A 169 -3.36 -28.15 8.39
N GLY A 170 -2.34 -28.83 8.91
CA GLY A 170 -2.01 -30.22 8.55
C GLY A 170 -1.51 -30.40 7.12
N ILE A 171 -0.91 -29.35 6.54
CA ILE A 171 -0.41 -29.30 5.16
C ILE A 171 0.91 -28.53 5.11
N GLN A 172 1.64 -28.67 3.99
CA GLN A 172 2.83 -27.87 3.73
C GLN A 172 2.46 -26.44 3.29
N PRO A 173 3.32 -25.42 3.54
CA PRO A 173 3.02 -24.02 3.20
C PRO A 173 2.53 -23.82 1.77
N ARG A 174 3.20 -24.38 0.78
CA ARG A 174 2.83 -24.27 -0.63
C ARG A 174 1.45 -24.83 -0.94
N GLN A 175 0.96 -25.78 -0.17
CA GLN A 175 -0.38 -26.36 -0.36
C GLN A 175 -1.53 -25.40 0.02
N LEU A 176 -1.22 -24.27 0.67
CA LEU A 176 -2.23 -23.22 0.92
C LEU A 176 -2.80 -22.63 -0.39
N ILE A 177 -2.01 -22.62 -1.47
CA ILE A 177 -2.49 -22.22 -2.80
C ILE A 177 -3.56 -23.19 -3.30
N GLU A 178 -3.35 -24.49 -3.09
CA GLU A 178 -4.27 -25.53 -3.50
C GLU A 178 -5.62 -25.41 -2.77
N VAL A 179 -5.54 -25.11 -1.46
CA VAL A 179 -6.73 -24.84 -0.64
C VAL A 179 -7.47 -23.62 -1.17
N LYS A 180 -6.76 -22.52 -1.45
CA LYS A 180 -7.34 -21.29 -1.99
C LYS A 180 -7.95 -21.50 -3.38
N SER A 181 -7.32 -22.32 -4.20
CA SER A 181 -7.84 -22.67 -5.55
C SER A 181 -9.19 -23.35 -5.51
N LEU A 182 -9.41 -24.20 -4.50
CA LEU A 182 -10.66 -24.92 -4.30
C LEU A 182 -11.73 -24.06 -3.62
N MET A 183 -11.38 -23.34 -2.55
CA MET A 183 -12.38 -22.58 -1.77
C MET A 183 -12.69 -21.21 -2.36
N GLY A 184 -11.78 -20.66 -3.19
CA GLY A 184 -11.81 -19.27 -3.61
C GLY A 184 -11.40 -18.30 -2.51
N ASP A 185 -11.51 -17.00 -2.83
CA ASP A 185 -11.31 -15.92 -1.88
C ASP A 185 -12.29 -14.77 -2.16
N ALA A 186 -13.19 -14.55 -1.22
CA ALA A 186 -14.19 -13.49 -1.34
C ALA A 186 -13.57 -12.08 -1.23
N SER A 187 -12.43 -11.92 -0.53
CA SER A 187 -11.77 -10.60 -0.38
C SER A 187 -11.15 -10.12 -1.68
N ASP A 188 -10.64 -11.06 -2.49
CA ASP A 188 -10.03 -10.79 -3.80
C ASP A 188 -10.96 -11.11 -4.97
N ASN A 189 -12.18 -11.52 -4.66
CA ASN A 189 -13.16 -11.97 -5.64
C ASN A 189 -12.62 -13.12 -6.52
N ILE A 190 -11.85 -14.03 -5.90
CA ILE A 190 -11.36 -15.26 -6.54
C ILE A 190 -12.44 -16.33 -6.38
N PRO A 191 -12.94 -16.90 -7.48
CA PRO A 191 -14.20 -17.65 -7.46
C PRO A 191 -14.13 -19.02 -6.78
N GLY A 192 -13.02 -19.77 -6.93
CA GLY A 192 -12.92 -21.15 -6.44
C GLY A 192 -13.93 -22.12 -7.05
N VAL A 193 -14.23 -23.19 -6.31
CA VAL A 193 -15.23 -24.20 -6.67
C VAL A 193 -16.49 -24.02 -5.84
N LYS A 194 -17.62 -23.86 -6.49
CA LYS A 194 -18.92 -23.66 -5.84
C LYS A 194 -19.20 -24.74 -4.77
N GLY A 195 -19.50 -24.31 -3.55
CA GLY A 195 -19.87 -25.21 -2.46
C GLY A 195 -18.72 -25.95 -1.81
N ILE A 196 -17.47 -25.63 -2.14
CA ILE A 196 -16.27 -26.06 -1.44
C ILE A 196 -15.76 -24.92 -0.59
N GLY A 197 -15.94 -25.03 0.74
CA GLY A 197 -15.37 -24.10 1.71
C GLY A 197 -14.05 -24.62 2.31
N GLU A 198 -13.41 -23.79 3.14
CA GLU A 198 -12.09 -24.03 3.73
C GLU A 198 -11.91 -25.44 4.30
N LYS A 199 -12.85 -25.92 5.15
CA LYS A 199 -12.77 -27.24 5.76
C LYS A 199 -12.74 -28.38 4.73
N THR A 200 -13.54 -28.28 3.67
CA THR A 200 -13.57 -29.29 2.61
C THR A 200 -12.31 -29.21 1.77
N ALA A 201 -11.89 -28.00 1.38
CA ALA A 201 -10.67 -27.78 0.62
C ALA A 201 -9.44 -28.32 1.37
N LEU A 202 -9.28 -28.02 2.67
CA LEU A 202 -8.23 -28.58 3.51
C LEU A 202 -8.26 -30.10 3.53
N THR A 203 -9.44 -30.72 3.73
CA THR A 203 -9.57 -32.19 3.73
C THR A 203 -9.12 -32.79 2.39
N LEU A 204 -9.50 -32.17 1.27
CA LEU A 204 -9.10 -32.65 -0.06
C LEU A 204 -7.59 -32.54 -0.26
N VAL A 205 -7.01 -31.38 0.09
CA VAL A 205 -5.56 -31.15 -0.08
C VAL A 205 -4.74 -32.03 0.87
N GLN A 206 -5.17 -32.26 2.10
CA GLN A 206 -4.52 -33.18 3.04
C GLN A 206 -4.46 -34.62 2.51
N ASN A 207 -5.45 -35.06 1.73
CA ASN A 207 -5.52 -36.42 1.20
C ASN A 207 -4.91 -36.57 -0.20
N PHE A 208 -5.06 -35.56 -1.06
CA PHE A 208 -4.68 -35.67 -2.46
C PHE A 208 -3.50 -34.73 -2.84
N GLY A 209 -3.05 -33.88 -1.94
CA GLY A 209 -1.84 -33.07 -2.07
C GLY A 209 -2.03 -31.80 -2.88
N THR A 210 -2.50 -31.89 -4.12
CA THR A 210 -2.60 -30.77 -5.06
C THR A 210 -3.98 -30.70 -5.71
N LEU A 211 -4.27 -29.58 -6.37
CA LEU A 211 -5.49 -29.41 -7.17
C LEU A 211 -5.59 -30.50 -8.25
N GLU A 212 -4.50 -30.80 -8.96
CA GLU A 212 -4.40 -31.88 -9.91
C GLU A 212 -4.70 -33.24 -9.26
N GLY A 213 -4.09 -33.49 -8.09
CA GLY A 213 -4.32 -34.71 -7.32
C GLY A 213 -5.78 -34.91 -6.93
N VAL A 214 -6.49 -33.83 -6.60
CA VAL A 214 -7.96 -33.90 -6.36
C VAL A 214 -8.70 -34.32 -7.61
N TYR A 215 -8.34 -33.82 -8.80
CA TYR A 215 -8.96 -34.20 -10.07
C TYR A 215 -8.57 -35.60 -10.55
N GLU A 216 -7.36 -36.06 -10.28
CA GLU A 216 -6.92 -37.44 -10.56
C GLU A 216 -7.70 -38.46 -9.74
N HIS A 217 -8.09 -38.08 -8.52
CA HIS A 217 -8.85 -38.94 -7.59
C HIS A 217 -10.32 -38.52 -7.48
N ILE A 218 -10.89 -37.93 -8.55
CA ILE A 218 -12.23 -37.36 -8.55
C ILE A 218 -13.33 -38.37 -8.18
N ASP A 219 -13.08 -39.67 -8.42
CA ASP A 219 -14.00 -40.78 -8.12
C ASP A 219 -13.77 -41.39 -6.71
N ASP A 220 -12.85 -40.85 -5.93
CA ASP A 220 -12.62 -41.34 -4.57
C ASP A 220 -13.84 -41.14 -3.68
N LYS A 221 -14.05 -42.08 -2.74
CA LYS A 221 -15.17 -42.08 -1.80
C LYS A 221 -15.20 -40.89 -0.84
N LEU A 222 -14.07 -40.24 -0.65
CA LEU A 222 -13.94 -39.04 0.17
C LEU A 222 -14.62 -37.84 -0.49
N ILE A 223 -14.71 -37.83 -1.83
CA ILE A 223 -15.37 -36.80 -2.61
C ILE A 223 -16.85 -37.17 -2.78
N LYS A 224 -17.72 -36.43 -2.09
CA LYS A 224 -19.19 -36.68 -2.15
C LYS A 224 -19.73 -36.42 -3.57
N PRO A 225 -20.80 -37.09 -3.99
CA PRO A 225 -21.34 -36.94 -5.37
C PRO A 225 -21.57 -35.48 -5.80
N LYS A 226 -22.14 -34.65 -4.93
CA LYS A 226 -22.39 -33.23 -5.21
C LYS A 226 -21.08 -32.41 -5.28
N GLN A 227 -20.08 -32.74 -4.49
CA GLN A 227 -18.76 -32.10 -4.57
C GLN A 227 -18.07 -32.44 -5.88
N ARG A 228 -18.16 -33.70 -6.31
CA ARG A 228 -17.64 -34.16 -7.61
C ARG A 228 -18.27 -33.41 -8.75
N GLU A 229 -19.59 -33.28 -8.77
CA GLU A 229 -20.30 -32.50 -9.79
C GLU A 229 -19.76 -31.07 -9.87
N HIS A 230 -19.69 -30.37 -8.74
CA HIS A 230 -19.17 -29.00 -8.70
C HIS A 230 -17.69 -28.91 -9.09
N LEU A 231 -16.85 -29.86 -8.69
CA LEU A 231 -15.44 -29.91 -9.08
C LEU A 231 -15.32 -30.02 -10.60
N LEU A 232 -16.09 -30.93 -11.23
CA LEU A 232 -16.07 -31.11 -12.69
C LEU A 232 -16.59 -29.89 -13.44
N GLU A 233 -17.68 -29.27 -12.97
CA GLU A 233 -18.25 -28.06 -13.56
C GLU A 233 -17.33 -26.84 -13.43
N CYS A 234 -16.61 -26.70 -12.32
CA CYS A 234 -15.80 -25.54 -12.00
C CYS A 234 -14.29 -25.75 -12.25
N ARG A 235 -13.89 -26.78 -13.02
CA ARG A 235 -12.46 -27.12 -13.20
C ARG A 235 -11.62 -25.95 -13.71
N GLU A 236 -12.07 -25.30 -14.76
CA GLU A 236 -11.36 -24.13 -15.33
C GLU A 236 -11.29 -22.97 -14.33
N MET A 237 -12.36 -22.80 -13.55
CA MET A 237 -12.42 -21.76 -12.52
C MET A 237 -11.47 -22.03 -11.36
N ALA A 238 -11.31 -23.30 -10.96
CA ALA A 238 -10.34 -23.70 -9.97
C ALA A 238 -8.89 -23.46 -10.44
N GLN A 239 -8.61 -23.76 -11.72
CA GLN A 239 -7.30 -23.48 -12.32
C GLN A 239 -7.01 -21.97 -12.42
N LEU A 240 -8.01 -21.17 -12.80
CA LEU A 240 -7.89 -19.71 -12.78
C LEU A 240 -7.63 -19.22 -11.36
N SER A 241 -8.37 -19.73 -10.37
CA SER A 241 -8.20 -19.38 -8.96
C SER A 241 -6.81 -19.75 -8.44
N HIS A 242 -6.26 -20.89 -8.86
CA HIS A 242 -4.88 -21.28 -8.57
C HIS A 242 -3.89 -20.25 -9.11
N THR A 243 -4.04 -19.86 -10.37
CA THR A 243 -3.16 -18.88 -11.00
C THR A 243 -3.25 -17.50 -10.33
N LEU A 244 -4.47 -17.04 -10.01
CA LEU A 244 -4.69 -15.75 -9.34
C LEU A 244 -4.18 -15.74 -7.89
N GLY A 245 -4.33 -16.85 -7.16
CA GLY A 245 -3.90 -16.98 -5.77
C GLY A 245 -2.41 -17.25 -5.60
N THR A 246 -1.70 -17.62 -6.66
CA THR A 246 -0.27 -17.87 -6.60
C THR A 246 0.52 -16.58 -6.55
N ILE A 247 1.33 -16.41 -5.51
CA ILE A 247 2.31 -15.33 -5.41
C ILE A 247 3.49 -15.67 -6.32
N ARG A 248 3.82 -14.76 -7.24
CA ARG A 248 4.96 -14.92 -8.14
C ARG A 248 6.26 -14.53 -7.44
N THR A 249 7.36 -15.10 -7.94
CA THR A 249 8.71 -14.94 -7.34
C THR A 249 9.72 -14.38 -8.34
N ASP A 250 9.24 -13.72 -9.38
CA ASP A 250 10.01 -13.20 -10.51
C ASP A 250 9.67 -11.75 -10.86
N ALA A 251 9.23 -10.97 -9.86
CA ALA A 251 9.02 -9.53 -10.03
C ALA A 251 10.34 -8.83 -10.44
N PRO A 252 10.30 -7.87 -11.38
CA PRO A 252 11.49 -7.21 -11.93
C PRO A 252 12.05 -6.16 -10.95
N ILE A 253 12.58 -6.64 -9.83
CA ILE A 253 13.17 -5.82 -8.77
C ILE A 253 14.63 -6.23 -8.53
N ASP A 254 15.41 -5.34 -7.91
CA ASP A 254 16.77 -5.67 -7.49
C ASP A 254 16.72 -6.63 -6.30
N THR A 255 17.42 -7.76 -6.43
CA THR A 255 17.50 -8.81 -5.40
C THR A 255 18.94 -9.05 -4.93
N ALA A 256 19.88 -8.19 -5.34
CA ALA A 256 21.29 -8.33 -4.93
C ALA A 256 21.43 -8.12 -3.42
N GLU A 257 22.38 -8.81 -2.82
CA GLU A 257 22.78 -8.66 -1.43
C GLU A 257 23.24 -7.22 -1.17
N GLY A 258 22.88 -6.63 -0.06
CA GLY A 258 23.19 -5.24 0.32
C GLY A 258 22.25 -4.20 -0.28
N THR A 259 21.37 -4.58 -1.21
CA THR A 259 20.44 -3.63 -1.85
C THR A 259 19.55 -2.93 -0.83
N TYR A 260 19.14 -3.62 0.21
CA TYR A 260 18.19 -3.13 1.22
C TYR A 260 18.85 -2.85 2.57
N ALA A 261 20.17 -2.70 2.59
CA ALA A 261 20.88 -2.22 3.78
C ALA A 261 20.31 -0.86 4.22
N VAL A 262 20.10 -0.70 5.51
CA VAL A 262 19.57 0.56 6.05
C VAL A 262 20.60 1.66 5.83
N GLY A 263 20.23 2.66 5.04
CA GLY A 263 21.09 3.79 4.71
C GLY A 263 21.16 4.84 5.82
N GLU A 264 21.94 5.88 5.60
CA GLU A 264 22.04 7.00 6.55
C GLU A 264 20.73 7.81 6.59
N GLY A 265 20.00 7.87 5.47
CA GLY A 265 18.79 8.68 5.33
C GLY A 265 19.05 10.18 5.48
N ASN A 266 17.98 10.94 5.68
CA ASN A 266 18.02 12.35 6.07
C ASN A 266 17.46 12.51 7.48
N LYS A 267 18.29 12.27 8.49
CA LYS A 267 17.86 12.26 9.89
C LYS A 267 17.30 13.60 10.37
N ALA A 268 17.78 14.72 9.82
CA ALA A 268 17.28 16.05 10.16
C ALA A 268 15.84 16.24 9.64
N GLU A 269 15.55 15.74 8.43
CA GLU A 269 14.23 15.76 7.84
C GLU A 269 13.28 14.80 8.57
N ALA A 270 13.75 13.59 8.92
CA ALA A 270 12.98 12.67 9.75
C ALA A 270 12.56 13.30 11.08
N VAL A 271 13.47 14.05 11.74
CA VAL A 271 13.15 14.78 12.98
C VAL A 271 12.09 15.86 12.72
N ARG A 272 12.24 16.65 11.64
CA ARG A 272 11.28 17.69 11.25
C ARG A 272 9.89 17.10 11.04
N LEU A 273 9.77 16.06 10.22
CA LEU A 273 8.50 15.39 9.94
C LEU A 273 7.87 14.78 11.20
N LEU A 274 8.67 14.12 12.07
CA LEU A 274 8.16 13.57 13.33
C LEU A 274 7.64 14.65 14.27
N GLN A 275 8.27 15.85 14.29
CA GLN A 275 7.82 16.99 15.06
C GLN A 275 6.53 17.59 14.51
N GLU A 276 6.45 17.80 13.18
CA GLU A 276 5.26 18.31 12.50
C GLU A 276 4.04 17.40 12.65
N LEU A 277 4.28 16.09 12.65
CA LEU A 277 3.23 15.08 12.90
C LEU A 277 2.89 14.93 14.39
N GLU A 278 3.54 15.71 15.28
CA GLU A 278 3.39 15.61 16.74
C GLU A 278 3.70 14.21 17.31
N ILE A 279 4.57 13.44 16.63
CA ILE A 279 4.98 12.07 17.01
C ILE A 279 6.33 12.10 17.77
N HIS A 280 6.52 13.04 18.67
CA HIS A 280 7.78 13.27 19.38
C HIS A 280 8.32 12.05 20.13
N SER A 281 7.44 11.14 20.57
CA SER A 281 7.82 9.94 21.33
C SER A 281 8.65 8.93 20.53
N LEU A 282 8.66 9.01 19.19
CA LEU A 282 9.42 8.13 18.33
C LEU A 282 10.84 8.66 18.04
N ILE A 283 11.11 9.96 18.20
CA ILE A 283 12.44 10.55 17.97
C ILE A 283 13.53 9.77 18.73
N PRO A 284 13.45 9.61 20.07
CA PRO A 284 14.47 8.86 20.80
C PRO A 284 14.52 7.37 20.43
N ARG A 285 13.39 6.80 20.06
CA ARG A 285 13.31 5.37 19.74
C ARG A 285 13.97 5.00 18.41
N PHE A 286 14.10 5.96 17.49
CA PHE A 286 14.88 5.84 16.26
C PHE A 286 16.33 6.35 16.42
N GLY A 287 16.76 6.70 17.64
CA GLY A 287 18.11 7.20 17.90
C GLY A 287 18.37 8.58 17.29
N LEU A 288 17.33 9.40 17.17
CA LEU A 288 17.39 10.73 16.58
C LEU A 288 17.57 11.85 17.65
N ASP A 289 17.85 11.46 18.90
CA ASP A 289 18.09 12.42 20.00
C ASP A 289 19.25 13.36 19.69
N GLY A 290 19.05 14.66 19.92
CA GLY A 290 20.06 15.67 19.73
C GLY A 290 20.31 16.07 18.27
N ILE A 291 19.58 15.47 17.30
CA ILE A 291 19.62 15.91 15.91
C ILE A 291 18.68 17.11 15.77
N ALA A 292 19.22 18.23 15.26
CA ALA A 292 18.40 19.40 14.95
C ALA A 292 17.48 19.06 13.75
N PRO A 293 16.20 19.47 13.78
CA PRO A 293 15.34 19.32 12.62
C PRO A 293 15.93 20.09 11.43
N ALA A 294 15.69 19.60 10.22
CA ALA A 294 15.98 20.36 9.01
C ALA A 294 15.26 21.73 9.11
N ALA A 295 15.92 22.77 8.63
CA ALA A 295 15.21 24.03 8.42
C ALA A 295 14.01 23.73 7.49
N PRO A 296 12.84 24.34 7.72
CA PRO A 296 11.80 24.27 6.70
C PRO A 296 12.48 24.57 5.36
N GLU A 297 12.28 23.73 4.36
CA GLU A 297 12.58 24.19 3.00
C GLU A 297 11.81 25.51 2.92
N GLU A 298 12.56 26.63 2.84
CA GLU A 298 11.96 27.80 2.25
C GLU A 298 11.47 27.21 0.92
N GLU A 299 10.14 26.97 0.79
CA GLU A 299 9.58 26.88 -0.53
C GLU A 299 10.28 28.06 -1.21
N ASP A 300 11.18 27.77 -2.15
CA ASP A 300 11.59 28.75 -3.14
C ASP A 300 10.25 29.20 -3.73
N GLY A 301 9.62 30.08 -2.97
CA GLY A 301 8.44 30.75 -3.40
C GLY A 301 8.91 31.29 -4.70
N ILE A 302 8.39 30.78 -5.80
CA ILE A 302 8.57 31.47 -7.06
C ILE A 302 8.36 32.90 -6.64
N GLU A 303 9.45 33.70 -6.51
CA GLU A 303 9.32 35.14 -6.40
C GLU A 303 8.51 35.47 -7.65
N LEU A 304 7.19 35.42 -7.46
CA LEU A 304 6.32 36.17 -8.32
C LEU A 304 6.83 37.58 -8.07
N ALA A 305 7.80 38.00 -8.88
CA ALA A 305 8.15 39.39 -8.93
C ALA A 305 6.81 40.07 -8.88
N GLU A 306 6.65 41.08 -8.00
CA GLU A 306 5.45 41.94 -8.02
C GLU A 306 5.39 42.56 -9.42
N ALA A 307 5.14 41.69 -10.40
CA ALA A 307 4.75 42.07 -11.72
C ALA A 307 3.37 42.65 -11.52
N GLU A 308 3.21 43.91 -11.86
CA GLU A 308 1.90 44.53 -11.93
C GLU A 308 0.94 43.51 -12.55
N LEU A 309 -0.18 43.24 -11.86
CA LEU A 309 -1.17 42.24 -12.27
C LEU A 309 -1.76 42.74 -13.59
N ASP A 310 -1.16 42.32 -14.71
CA ASP A 310 -1.64 42.67 -16.04
C ASP A 310 -2.92 41.91 -16.35
N ALA A 311 -3.84 42.57 -17.00
CA ALA A 311 -5.06 41.95 -17.49
C ALA A 311 -4.72 40.85 -18.51
N LEU A 312 -5.53 39.80 -18.58
CA LEU A 312 -5.38 38.72 -19.54
C LEU A 312 -5.27 39.28 -21.00
N PRO A 313 -4.31 38.80 -21.80
CA PRO A 313 -4.15 39.27 -23.20
C PRO A 313 -5.46 39.13 -23.99
N LEU A 314 -5.68 40.06 -24.96
CA LEU A 314 -6.86 40.01 -25.84
C LEU A 314 -6.95 38.70 -26.63
N THR A 315 -5.79 38.11 -26.97
CA THR A 315 -5.67 36.83 -27.66
C THR A 315 -4.76 35.90 -26.83
N PRO A 316 -5.29 35.26 -25.77
CA PRO A 316 -4.51 34.33 -24.97
C PRO A 316 -4.13 33.13 -25.82
N SER A 317 -2.91 32.60 -25.62
CA SER A 317 -2.41 31.39 -26.27
C SER A 317 -1.41 30.68 -25.37
N GLY A 318 -1.22 29.37 -25.56
CA GLY A 318 -0.28 28.56 -24.79
C GLY A 318 -0.91 27.89 -23.55
N THR A 319 -0.09 27.50 -22.60
CA THR A 319 -0.53 26.79 -21.38
C THR A 319 -0.70 27.78 -20.22
N TYR A 320 -1.84 27.72 -19.57
CA TYR A 320 -2.14 28.51 -18.37
C TYR A 320 -2.47 27.56 -17.21
N LEU A 321 -1.90 27.84 -16.05
CA LEU A 321 -2.33 27.25 -14.79
C LEU A 321 -3.47 28.09 -14.21
N VAL A 322 -4.65 27.51 -14.03
CA VAL A 322 -5.81 28.20 -13.46
C VAL A 322 -6.01 27.79 -12.00
N ALA A 323 -6.05 28.76 -11.12
CA ALA A 323 -6.28 28.56 -9.69
C ALA A 323 -7.40 29.47 -9.18
N SER A 324 -8.12 29.01 -8.16
CA SER A 324 -9.10 29.85 -7.45
C SER A 324 -8.64 30.13 -6.03
N ARG A 325 -8.92 31.34 -5.57
CA ARG A 325 -8.86 31.69 -4.14
C ARG A 325 -10.28 31.56 -3.58
N PRO A 326 -10.53 30.64 -2.62
CA PRO A 326 -11.88 30.46 -2.09
C PRO A 326 -12.37 31.72 -1.36
N ALA A 327 -13.68 31.91 -1.33
CA ALA A 327 -14.31 33.00 -0.62
C ALA A 327 -14.02 32.94 0.90
N VAL A 328 -13.60 34.04 1.47
CA VAL A 328 -13.41 34.16 2.92
C VAL A 328 -14.74 34.51 3.58
N MET A 329 -15.22 33.58 4.43
CA MET A 329 -16.46 33.75 5.17
C MET A 329 -16.17 34.25 6.59
N GLY A 330 -16.97 35.21 7.07
CA GLY A 330 -16.90 35.71 8.44
C GLY A 330 -18.28 35.73 9.11
N LYS A 331 -18.34 36.10 10.37
CA LYS A 331 -19.60 36.25 11.12
C LYS A 331 -19.81 37.70 11.50
N GLN A 332 -20.99 38.21 11.21
CA GLN A 332 -21.50 39.48 11.74
C GLN A 332 -22.72 39.18 12.57
N GLY A 333 -22.55 39.07 13.90
CA GLY A 333 -23.58 38.53 14.80
C GLY A 333 -23.88 37.07 14.53
N THR A 334 -25.14 36.72 14.26
CA THR A 334 -25.56 35.33 13.92
C THR A 334 -25.55 35.04 12.42
N ARG A 335 -25.23 36.01 11.58
CA ARG A 335 -25.23 35.84 10.09
C ARG A 335 -23.83 35.57 9.58
N ASN A 336 -23.70 34.59 8.67
CA ASN A 336 -22.49 34.40 7.88
C ASN A 336 -22.47 35.52 6.82
N VAL A 337 -21.30 36.15 6.65
CA VAL A 337 -21.08 37.19 5.64
C VAL A 337 -19.83 36.83 4.84
N VAL A 338 -19.83 37.13 3.55
CA VAL A 338 -18.67 37.01 2.69
C VAL A 338 -17.77 38.20 2.96
N LEU A 339 -16.56 37.99 3.48
CA LEU A 339 -15.58 39.04 3.71
C LEU A 339 -14.76 39.31 2.46
N GLN A 340 -14.41 38.25 1.72
CA GLN A 340 -13.76 38.30 0.42
C GLN A 340 -14.47 37.34 -0.52
N PRO A 341 -14.88 37.75 -1.71
CA PRO A 341 -15.46 36.86 -2.71
C PRO A 341 -14.42 35.87 -3.25
N GLU A 342 -14.89 34.81 -3.84
CA GLU A 342 -14.05 33.91 -4.63
C GLU A 342 -13.43 34.68 -5.80
N SER A 343 -12.15 34.41 -6.06
CA SER A 343 -11.39 35.08 -7.14
C SER A 343 -10.66 34.01 -7.95
N TRP A 344 -10.61 34.21 -9.24
CA TRP A 344 -9.91 33.34 -10.18
C TRP A 344 -8.67 34.02 -10.72
N TYR A 345 -7.64 33.21 -10.94
CA TYR A 345 -6.35 33.65 -11.50
C TYR A 345 -5.89 32.66 -12.53
N ALA A 346 -5.25 33.14 -13.58
CA ALA A 346 -4.45 32.33 -14.49
C ALA A 346 -2.98 32.73 -14.37
N VAL A 347 -2.09 31.78 -14.49
CA VAL A 347 -0.64 31.99 -14.45
C VAL A 347 -0.03 31.45 -15.74
N GLN A 348 0.78 32.28 -16.42
CA GLN A 348 1.58 31.90 -17.56
C GLN A 348 2.93 32.58 -17.46
N ASP A 349 4.03 31.84 -17.65
CA ASP A 349 5.39 32.39 -17.66
C ASP A 349 5.71 33.29 -16.44
N CYS A 350 5.32 32.88 -15.25
CA CYS A 350 5.45 33.61 -13.97
C CYS A 350 4.61 34.92 -13.91
N THR A 351 3.71 35.16 -14.84
CA THR A 351 2.77 36.28 -14.82
C THR A 351 1.42 35.83 -14.32
N VAL A 352 0.86 36.54 -13.34
CA VAL A 352 -0.46 36.27 -12.77
C VAL A 352 -1.49 37.20 -13.41
N TYR A 353 -2.53 36.60 -13.94
CA TYR A 353 -3.66 37.29 -14.53
C TYR A 353 -4.89 37.13 -13.64
N PRO A 354 -5.41 38.19 -13.01
CA PRO A 354 -6.71 38.12 -12.35
C PRO A 354 -7.78 37.93 -13.42
N LEU A 355 -8.70 36.99 -13.18
CA LEU A 355 -9.75 36.62 -14.12
C LEU A 355 -11.11 37.13 -13.61
N GLU A 356 -11.83 37.82 -14.48
CA GLU A 356 -13.28 37.97 -14.36
C GLU A 356 -13.98 36.81 -15.10
N ASP A 357 -15.28 36.61 -14.88
CA ASP A 357 -16.05 35.57 -15.55
C ASP A 357 -15.91 35.56 -17.07
N ALA A 358 -15.82 36.76 -17.68
CA ALA A 358 -15.63 36.93 -19.12
C ALA A 358 -14.25 36.46 -19.60
N ASP A 359 -13.20 36.59 -18.78
CA ASP A 359 -11.85 36.17 -19.08
C ASP A 359 -11.72 34.67 -18.97
N LEU A 360 -12.37 34.07 -17.99
CA LEU A 360 -12.43 32.59 -17.83
C LEU A 360 -13.10 31.96 -19.06
N VAL A 361 -14.21 32.53 -19.55
CA VAL A 361 -14.85 32.06 -20.78
C VAL A 361 -13.92 32.20 -21.99
N ARG A 362 -13.18 33.31 -22.10
CA ARG A 362 -12.21 33.51 -23.18
C ARG A 362 -11.09 32.49 -23.20
N LEU A 363 -10.62 32.05 -22.02
CA LEU A 363 -9.63 30.97 -21.90
C LEU A 363 -10.22 29.62 -22.27
N LEU A 364 -11.43 29.32 -21.82
CA LEU A 364 -12.10 28.02 -22.04
C LEU A 364 -12.51 27.83 -23.51
N ASP A 365 -12.92 28.90 -24.20
CA ASP A 365 -13.39 28.84 -25.58
C ASP A 365 -12.25 28.95 -26.62
N ASN A 366 -11.01 29.15 -26.19
CA ASN A 366 -9.88 29.34 -27.07
C ASN A 366 -9.15 28.03 -27.37
N ALA A 367 -9.17 27.60 -28.63
CA ALA A 367 -8.51 26.37 -29.10
C ALA A 367 -6.96 26.40 -29.01
N ASP A 368 -6.37 27.61 -28.94
CA ASP A 368 -4.91 27.79 -28.83
C ASP A 368 -4.42 27.81 -27.36
N VAL A 369 -5.31 27.55 -26.41
CA VAL A 369 -5.02 27.53 -24.96
C VAL A 369 -5.13 26.11 -24.40
N THR A 370 -4.12 25.70 -23.64
CA THR A 370 -4.15 24.53 -22.80
C THR A 370 -4.31 24.98 -21.35
N LEU A 371 -5.29 24.43 -20.61
CA LEU A 371 -5.50 24.75 -19.22
C LEU A 371 -5.03 23.58 -18.33
N GLU A 372 -4.20 23.90 -17.36
CA GLU A 372 -3.88 23.02 -16.25
C GLU A 372 -4.62 23.52 -15.01
N VAL A 373 -5.41 22.65 -14.37
CA VAL A 373 -6.18 23.01 -13.18
C VAL A 373 -5.48 22.44 -11.95
N PHE A 374 -5.12 23.31 -11.04
CA PHE A 374 -4.60 22.90 -9.74
C PHE A 374 -5.78 22.60 -8.80
N ASN A 375 -5.99 21.33 -8.47
CA ASN A 375 -6.87 20.93 -7.37
C ASN A 375 -6.05 20.90 -6.09
N SER A 376 -6.26 21.92 -5.24
CA SER A 376 -5.70 21.98 -3.88
C SER A 376 -6.41 20.99 -2.94
#